data_e54578f005d3b2979179758864d97b62
#
_entry.id   e54578f005d3b2979179758864d97b62
#
_cell.length_a   1.000
_cell.length_b   1.000
_cell.length_c   1.000
_cell.angle_alpha   90.00
_cell.angle_beta   90.00
_cell.angle_gamma   90.00
#
_symmetry.space_group_name_H-M   'P 1'
#
loop_
_entity.id
_entity.type
_entity.pdbx_description
1 polymer ?
#
loop_
_entity_poly.entity_id
_entity_poly.type
_entity_poly.pdbx_seq_one_letter_code
_entity_poly.pdbx_strand_id
1 'polypeptide(L)'
;MTNKNLTNYPRKKTRQIQVGKVLVGGDAPISVQSMTITKTSDVEGTLQQIYALAAAGCDIVRCTCNDAAAAEGLAKIVPRSPVPIIADIHHQYRMALAALEAGVHGLRLNPGNIRKPEHIKAVASEARDRNVPIRIGVNGGSLDSDLYEKHGGLTAKAMVESAQQELKYFEEVDFNLVKISVKASNVPLMVEAYRMLSEITDFPLHLGVTEAGPLPGGL
;
A
#
# COMPACT_ATOMS: atom_id res chain seq x y z
N MET A 1 -5.79 27.11 -2.34
CA MET A 1 -4.82 27.64 -3.34
C MET A 1 -4.43 26.49 -4.25
N THR A 2 -4.96 26.45 -5.47
CA THR A 2 -4.62 25.44 -6.47
C THR A 2 -3.24 25.78 -7.05
N ASN A 3 -2.27 24.94 -6.74
CA ASN A 3 -0.89 25.10 -7.20
C ASN A 3 -0.80 24.79 -8.71
N LYS A 4 -1.04 25.78 -9.56
CA LYS A 4 -1.03 25.67 -11.03
C LYS A 4 0.36 25.55 -11.67
N ASN A 5 1.45 25.48 -10.90
CA ASN A 5 2.81 25.59 -11.42
C ASN A 5 3.62 24.27 -11.46
N LEU A 6 3.00 23.11 -11.24
CA LEU A 6 3.67 21.81 -11.42
C LEU A 6 3.38 21.15 -12.78
N THR A 7 2.92 21.90 -13.77
CA THR A 7 2.29 21.38 -15.00
C THR A 7 3.24 21.17 -16.18
N ASN A 8 4.55 21.19 -16.03
CA ASN A 8 5.46 20.87 -17.13
C ASN A 8 5.63 19.37 -17.40
N TYR A 9 5.05 18.51 -16.54
CA TYR A 9 5.08 17.07 -16.72
C TYR A 9 3.66 16.54 -16.76
N PRO A 10 3.15 16.13 -17.93
CA PRO A 10 1.81 15.57 -18.04
C PRO A 10 1.72 14.30 -17.19
N ARG A 11 0.74 14.26 -16.28
CA ARG A 11 0.48 13.07 -15.47
C ARG A 11 -0.03 11.96 -16.37
N LYS A 12 0.48 10.74 -16.16
CA LYS A 12 -0.08 9.56 -16.79
C LYS A 12 -1.53 9.36 -16.31
N LYS A 13 -2.44 9.07 -17.23
CA LYS A 13 -3.80 8.63 -16.87
C LYS A 13 -3.73 7.24 -16.26
N THR A 14 -4.23 7.10 -15.05
CA THR A 14 -4.37 5.83 -14.35
C THR A 14 -5.83 5.57 -14.04
N ARG A 15 -6.17 4.34 -13.68
CA ARG A 15 -7.46 4.04 -13.04
C ARG A 15 -7.59 4.87 -11.77
N GLN A 16 -8.82 5.11 -11.35
CA GLN A 16 -9.11 5.75 -10.08
C GLN A 16 -9.68 4.73 -9.12
N ILE A 17 -9.14 4.67 -7.91
CA ILE A 17 -9.67 3.88 -6.81
C ILE A 17 -10.03 4.80 -5.64
N GLN A 18 -10.77 4.29 -4.68
CA GLN A 18 -11.19 5.06 -3.51
C GLN A 18 -10.76 4.37 -2.23
N VAL A 19 -10.08 5.10 -1.34
CA VAL A 19 -9.68 4.66 -0.01
C VAL A 19 -10.53 5.44 1.01
N GLY A 20 -11.59 4.85 1.50
CA GLY A 20 -12.58 5.59 2.29
C GLY A 20 -13.13 6.78 1.50
N LYS A 21 -12.91 8.00 1.98
CA LYS A 21 -13.32 9.25 1.31
C LYS A 21 -12.26 9.83 0.36
N VAL A 22 -11.08 9.21 0.25
CA VAL A 22 -9.94 9.73 -0.53
C VAL A 22 -9.86 9.03 -1.88
N LEU A 23 -9.95 9.81 -2.95
CA LEU A 23 -9.72 9.33 -4.32
C LEU A 23 -8.22 9.23 -4.59
N VAL A 24 -7.79 8.16 -5.26
CA VAL A 24 -6.39 7.88 -5.60
C VAL A 24 -6.27 7.47 -7.06
N GLY A 25 -5.39 8.10 -7.80
CA GLY A 25 -5.25 7.89 -9.25
C GLY A 25 -6.19 8.76 -10.07
N GLY A 26 -6.23 8.53 -11.36
CA GLY A 26 -6.98 9.38 -12.29
C GLY A 26 -6.55 10.83 -12.21
N ASP A 27 -7.52 11.73 -12.17
CA ASP A 27 -7.30 13.17 -12.02
C ASP A 27 -7.30 13.64 -10.55
N ALA A 28 -7.42 12.73 -9.57
CA ALA A 28 -7.40 13.06 -8.16
C ALA A 28 -6.08 13.74 -7.74
N PRO A 29 -6.11 14.63 -6.74
CA PRO A 29 -4.89 15.17 -6.14
C PRO A 29 -3.97 14.07 -5.61
N ILE A 30 -2.67 14.34 -5.52
CA ILE A 30 -1.74 13.42 -4.85
C ILE A 30 -2.12 13.36 -3.37
N SER A 31 -2.39 12.15 -2.88
CA SER A 31 -2.71 11.90 -1.47
C SER A 31 -1.44 11.61 -0.67
N VAL A 32 -1.37 12.16 0.54
CA VAL A 32 -0.28 11.92 1.50
C VAL A 32 -0.68 10.81 2.45
N GLN A 33 0.15 9.79 2.53
CA GLN A 33 -0.05 8.67 3.46
C GLN A 33 1.12 8.55 4.44
N SER A 34 0.80 8.37 5.72
CA SER A 34 1.76 8.06 6.77
C SER A 34 1.40 6.75 7.48
N MET A 35 2.17 6.40 8.50
CA MET A 35 2.02 5.17 9.27
C MET A 35 2.20 5.45 10.76
N THR A 36 1.40 4.78 11.60
CA THR A 36 1.61 4.79 13.05
C THR A 36 2.78 3.88 13.44
N ILE A 37 3.43 4.20 14.55
CA ILE A 37 4.51 3.40 15.15
C ILE A 37 4.09 2.71 16.45
N THR A 38 2.93 3.03 16.99
CA THR A 38 2.32 2.38 18.15
C THR A 38 1.87 0.95 17.81
N LYS A 39 1.75 0.11 18.83
CA LYS A 39 1.02 -1.14 18.68
C LYS A 39 -0.46 -0.82 18.44
N THR A 40 -1.06 -1.39 17.40
CA THR A 40 -2.46 -1.11 17.03
C THR A 40 -3.45 -1.56 18.12
N SER A 41 -3.06 -2.52 18.98
CA SER A 41 -3.80 -2.90 20.18
C SER A 41 -3.84 -1.82 21.27
N ASP A 42 -2.88 -0.86 21.26
CA ASP A 42 -2.96 0.37 22.04
C ASP A 42 -3.82 1.39 21.29
N VAL A 43 -5.12 1.30 21.47
CA VAL A 43 -6.12 2.08 20.73
C VAL A 43 -5.94 3.58 20.95
N GLU A 44 -5.78 4.02 22.21
CA GLU A 44 -5.71 5.44 22.53
C GLU A 44 -4.38 6.06 22.06
N GLY A 45 -3.25 5.38 22.27
CA GLY A 45 -1.95 5.84 21.76
C GLY A 45 -1.94 5.90 20.23
N THR A 46 -2.57 4.92 19.56
CA THR A 46 -2.66 4.91 18.09
C THR A 46 -3.56 6.03 17.58
N LEU A 47 -4.69 6.31 18.22
CA LEU A 47 -5.57 7.42 17.85
C LEU A 47 -4.90 8.77 18.03
N GLN A 48 -4.12 8.96 19.11
CA GLN A 48 -3.35 10.20 19.30
C GLN A 48 -2.39 10.46 18.13
N GLN A 49 -1.67 9.41 17.65
CA GLN A 49 -0.82 9.54 16.48
C GLN A 49 -1.62 9.84 15.21
N ILE A 50 -2.76 9.17 15.00
CA ILE A 50 -3.63 9.42 13.85
C ILE A 50 -4.12 10.87 13.84
N TYR A 51 -4.56 11.42 14.98
CA TYR A 51 -4.98 12.81 15.06
C TYR A 51 -3.84 13.79 14.76
N ALA A 52 -2.64 13.51 15.27
CA ALA A 52 -1.46 14.33 15.00
C ALA A 52 -1.08 14.30 13.49
N LEU A 53 -1.10 13.12 12.88
CA LEU A 53 -0.83 12.96 11.45
C LEU A 53 -1.89 13.66 10.59
N ALA A 54 -3.17 13.52 10.94
CA ALA A 54 -4.26 14.20 10.23
C ALA A 54 -4.14 15.73 10.34
N ALA A 55 -3.81 16.25 11.53
CA ALA A 55 -3.57 17.67 11.75
C ALA A 55 -2.36 18.21 10.96
N ALA A 56 -1.37 17.35 10.70
CA ALA A 56 -0.22 17.68 9.86
C ALA A 56 -0.51 17.59 8.34
N GLY A 57 -1.75 17.26 7.94
CA GLY A 57 -2.16 17.18 6.53
C GLY A 57 -2.05 15.79 5.90
N CYS A 58 -1.96 14.73 6.71
CA CYS A 58 -1.99 13.36 6.19
C CYS A 58 -3.42 12.99 5.78
N ASP A 59 -3.60 12.49 4.56
CA ASP A 59 -4.91 12.12 4.02
C ASP A 59 -5.32 10.69 4.39
N ILE A 60 -4.35 9.79 4.58
CA ILE A 60 -4.56 8.36 4.83
C ILE A 60 -3.53 7.88 5.85
N VAL A 61 -3.95 7.10 6.85
CA VAL A 61 -3.03 6.51 7.83
C VAL A 61 -3.05 4.99 7.74
N ARG A 62 -1.86 4.39 7.84
CA ARG A 62 -1.67 2.94 7.86
C ARG A 62 -1.31 2.48 9.28
N CYS A 63 -2.01 1.45 9.74
CA CYS A 63 -1.76 0.77 11.01
C CYS A 63 -1.39 -0.69 10.77
N THR A 64 -0.49 -1.24 11.55
CA THR A 64 -0.07 -2.65 11.45
C THR A 64 -1.17 -3.57 12.01
N CYS A 65 -1.43 -4.70 11.33
CA CYS A 65 -2.36 -5.73 11.80
C CYS A 65 -1.72 -7.12 11.68
N ASN A 66 -0.94 -7.50 12.68
CA ASN A 66 -0.16 -8.75 12.69
C ASN A 66 -0.78 -9.84 13.57
N ASP A 67 -1.72 -9.51 14.44
CA ASP A 67 -2.36 -10.40 15.39
C ASP A 67 -3.82 -10.01 15.65
N ALA A 68 -4.54 -10.86 16.38
CA ALA A 68 -5.95 -10.65 16.71
C ALA A 68 -6.18 -9.39 17.56
N ALA A 69 -5.29 -9.09 18.49
CA ALA A 69 -5.40 -7.90 19.33
C ALA A 69 -5.30 -6.60 18.50
N ALA A 70 -4.46 -6.61 17.45
CA ALA A 70 -4.38 -5.50 16.51
C ALA A 70 -5.68 -5.36 15.68
N ALA A 71 -6.29 -6.48 15.24
CA ALA A 71 -7.56 -6.47 14.53
C ALA A 71 -8.70 -5.92 15.41
N GLU A 72 -8.77 -6.35 16.67
CA GLU A 72 -9.71 -5.79 17.66
C GLU A 72 -9.46 -4.29 17.92
N GLY A 73 -8.19 -3.89 17.93
CA GLY A 73 -7.80 -2.48 18.01
C GLY A 73 -8.32 -1.68 16.82
N LEU A 74 -8.17 -2.21 15.59
CA LEU A 74 -8.69 -1.57 14.38
C LEU A 74 -10.19 -1.35 14.43
N ALA A 75 -10.96 -2.32 14.93
CA ALA A 75 -12.41 -2.19 15.07
C ALA A 75 -12.84 -1.00 15.96
N LYS A 76 -11.98 -0.61 16.91
CA LYS A 76 -12.19 0.54 17.80
C LYS A 76 -11.61 1.84 17.22
N ILE A 77 -10.55 1.75 16.42
CA ILE A 77 -9.85 2.90 15.83
C ILE A 77 -10.60 3.42 14.60
N VAL A 78 -11.03 2.54 13.71
CA VAL A 78 -11.64 2.92 12.42
C VAL A 78 -12.80 3.89 12.57
N PRO A 79 -13.82 3.65 13.44
CA PRO A 79 -14.95 4.56 13.56
C PRO A 79 -14.62 5.92 14.21
N ARG A 80 -13.45 6.02 14.86
CA ARG A 80 -13.00 7.24 15.56
C ARG A 80 -11.98 8.03 14.76
N SER A 81 -11.45 7.46 13.67
CA SER A 81 -10.40 8.10 12.87
C SER A 81 -10.96 9.21 11.98
N PRO A 82 -10.34 10.41 11.96
CA PRO A 82 -10.72 11.50 11.06
C PRO A 82 -10.35 11.25 9.60
N VAL A 83 -9.43 10.29 9.35
CA VAL A 83 -8.90 9.92 8.04
C VAL A 83 -9.04 8.43 7.79
N PRO A 84 -9.10 7.98 6.52
CA PRO A 84 -9.13 6.57 6.19
C PRO A 84 -7.97 5.78 6.77
N ILE A 85 -8.27 4.57 7.25
CA ILE A 85 -7.29 3.63 7.83
C ILE A 85 -7.02 2.50 6.84
N ILE A 86 -5.74 2.21 6.63
CA ILE A 86 -5.25 1.03 5.91
C ILE A 86 -4.65 0.06 6.91
N ALA A 87 -5.00 -1.22 6.82
CA ALA A 87 -4.34 -2.27 7.57
C ALA A 87 -3.13 -2.81 6.82
N ASP A 88 -1.98 -2.88 7.49
CA ASP A 88 -0.75 -3.45 6.98
C ASP A 88 -0.63 -4.91 7.42
N ILE A 89 -0.74 -5.81 6.46
CA ILE A 89 -0.74 -7.25 6.68
C ILE A 89 0.60 -7.82 6.20
N HIS A 90 1.35 -8.43 7.11
CA HIS A 90 2.68 -8.94 6.78
C HIS A 90 2.68 -10.41 6.32
N HIS A 91 2.00 -11.32 7.05
CA HIS A 91 2.16 -12.76 6.81
C HIS A 91 0.84 -13.56 6.80
N GLN A 92 -0.16 -13.16 7.57
CA GLN A 92 -1.34 -13.98 7.81
C GLN A 92 -2.57 -13.44 7.08
N TYR A 93 -3.06 -14.14 6.07
CA TYR A 93 -4.29 -13.76 5.35
C TYR A 93 -5.51 -13.62 6.26
N ARG A 94 -5.57 -14.39 7.37
CA ARG A 94 -6.67 -14.26 8.35
C ARG A 94 -6.72 -12.89 9.01
N MET A 95 -5.57 -12.24 9.17
CA MET A 95 -5.53 -10.86 9.68
C MET A 95 -6.03 -9.86 8.65
N ALA A 96 -5.87 -10.14 7.35
CA ALA A 96 -6.51 -9.35 6.31
C ALA A 96 -8.03 -9.43 6.38
N LEU A 97 -8.59 -10.64 6.55
CA LEU A 97 -10.03 -10.84 6.71
C LEU A 97 -10.56 -10.16 7.97
N ALA A 98 -9.88 -10.32 9.12
CA ALA A 98 -10.25 -9.66 10.36
C ALA A 98 -10.18 -8.12 10.27
N ALA A 99 -9.19 -7.57 9.55
CA ALA A 99 -9.09 -6.14 9.29
C ALA A 99 -10.24 -5.64 8.40
N LEU A 100 -10.63 -6.41 7.38
CA LEU A 100 -11.80 -6.09 6.56
C LEU A 100 -13.10 -6.09 7.38
N GLU A 101 -13.24 -7.07 8.28
CA GLU A 101 -14.38 -7.13 9.22
C GLU A 101 -14.38 -5.94 10.18
N ALA A 102 -13.19 -5.47 10.63
CA ALA A 102 -13.03 -4.27 11.43
C ALA A 102 -13.37 -2.96 10.67
N GLY A 103 -13.66 -3.04 9.37
CA GLY A 103 -14.11 -1.92 8.56
C GLY A 103 -13.00 -1.01 8.03
N VAL A 104 -11.77 -1.50 7.87
CA VAL A 104 -10.68 -0.70 7.29
C VAL A 104 -10.98 -0.28 5.86
N HIS A 105 -10.41 0.85 5.46
CA HIS A 105 -10.67 1.47 4.15
C HIS A 105 -9.69 1.03 3.06
N GLY A 106 -8.73 0.19 3.39
CA GLY A 106 -7.75 -0.38 2.48
C GLY A 106 -6.89 -1.42 3.16
N LEU A 107 -6.28 -2.29 2.36
CA LEU A 107 -5.28 -3.24 2.81
C LEU A 107 -3.92 -2.95 2.15
N ARG A 108 -2.85 -3.22 2.87
CA ARG A 108 -1.54 -3.42 2.27
C ARG A 108 -1.17 -4.88 2.46
N LEU A 109 -0.92 -5.55 1.36
CA LEU A 109 -0.42 -6.90 1.33
C LEU A 109 1.00 -6.93 0.73
N ASN A 110 1.80 -7.88 1.19
CA ASN A 110 2.94 -8.39 0.46
C ASN A 110 2.58 -9.81 0.03
N PRO A 111 2.09 -10.02 -1.20
CA PRO A 111 1.64 -11.33 -1.66
C PRO A 111 2.74 -12.39 -1.62
N GLY A 112 4.01 -12.00 -1.81
CA GLY A 112 5.16 -12.88 -1.62
C GLY A 112 5.24 -13.53 -0.24
N ASN A 113 4.59 -12.94 0.77
CA ASN A 113 4.49 -13.50 2.11
C ASN A 113 3.21 -14.35 2.32
N ILE A 114 2.19 -14.18 1.46
CA ILE A 114 0.91 -14.91 1.52
C ILE A 114 0.85 -16.00 0.43
N ARG A 115 1.91 -16.65 0.17
CA ARG A 115 2.25 -17.55 -0.95
C ARG A 115 1.17 -18.49 -1.52
N LYS A 116 0.01 -18.66 -0.85
CA LYS A 116 -1.04 -19.59 -1.31
C LYS A 116 -2.11 -18.86 -2.12
N PRO A 117 -2.33 -19.20 -3.39
CA PRO A 117 -3.32 -18.57 -4.25
C PRO A 117 -4.73 -18.53 -3.64
N GLU A 118 -5.14 -19.60 -2.95
CA GLU A 118 -6.43 -19.67 -2.28
C GLU A 118 -6.61 -18.62 -1.18
N HIS A 119 -5.54 -18.24 -0.47
CA HIS A 119 -5.58 -17.20 0.55
C HIS A 119 -5.72 -15.80 -0.08
N ILE A 120 -5.01 -15.56 -1.20
CA ILE A 120 -5.12 -14.31 -1.94
C ILE A 120 -6.54 -14.17 -2.52
N LYS A 121 -7.10 -15.26 -3.08
CA LYS A 121 -8.47 -15.30 -3.57
C LYS A 121 -9.49 -14.98 -2.49
N ALA A 122 -9.35 -15.57 -1.31
CA ALA A 122 -10.26 -15.31 -0.19
C ALA A 122 -10.22 -13.83 0.23
N VAL A 123 -9.03 -13.23 0.35
CA VAL A 123 -8.89 -11.81 0.71
C VAL A 123 -9.42 -10.89 -0.38
N ALA A 124 -9.13 -11.20 -1.66
CA ALA A 124 -9.60 -10.40 -2.79
C ALA A 124 -11.13 -10.44 -2.93
N SER A 125 -11.75 -11.61 -2.71
CA SER A 125 -13.20 -11.74 -2.72
C SER A 125 -13.84 -10.88 -1.64
N GLU A 126 -13.40 -11.01 -0.39
CA GLU A 126 -13.91 -10.24 0.74
C GLU A 126 -13.69 -8.73 0.56
N ALA A 127 -12.51 -8.34 0.05
CA ALA A 127 -12.22 -6.94 -0.24
C ALA A 127 -13.11 -6.37 -1.37
N ARG A 128 -13.44 -7.20 -2.39
CA ARG A 128 -14.37 -6.83 -3.45
C ARG A 128 -15.77 -6.58 -2.91
N ASP A 129 -16.29 -7.52 -2.11
CA ASP A 129 -17.64 -7.44 -1.55
C ASP A 129 -17.81 -6.19 -0.67
N ARG A 130 -16.73 -5.72 -0.06
CA ARG A 130 -16.68 -4.50 0.75
C ARG A 130 -16.21 -3.25 0.01
N ASN A 131 -15.85 -3.38 -1.27
CA ASN A 131 -15.27 -2.29 -2.09
C ASN A 131 -14.01 -1.66 -1.46
N VAL A 132 -13.16 -2.50 -0.87
CA VAL A 132 -11.92 -2.09 -0.19
C VAL A 132 -10.72 -2.32 -1.08
N PRO A 133 -9.95 -1.27 -1.45
CA PRO A 133 -8.78 -1.43 -2.31
C PRO A 133 -7.61 -2.10 -1.60
N ILE A 134 -6.79 -2.80 -2.39
CA ILE A 134 -5.60 -3.48 -1.93
C ILE A 134 -4.35 -2.83 -2.54
N ARG A 135 -3.34 -2.55 -1.72
CA ARG A 135 -2.02 -2.17 -2.19
C ARG A 135 -1.09 -3.37 -2.23
N ILE A 136 -0.60 -3.68 -3.40
CA ILE A 136 0.52 -4.58 -3.62
C ILE A 136 1.81 -3.82 -3.26
N GLY A 137 2.64 -4.41 -2.40
CA GLY A 137 3.84 -3.74 -1.90
C GLY A 137 5.10 -4.56 -2.06
N VAL A 138 5.80 -4.37 -3.18
CA VAL A 138 7.13 -4.95 -3.40
C VAL A 138 8.18 -4.07 -2.71
N ASN A 139 9.04 -4.70 -1.93
CA ASN A 139 10.21 -4.06 -1.32
C ASN A 139 11.48 -4.77 -1.78
N GLY A 140 12.52 -4.02 -2.14
CA GLY A 140 13.80 -4.58 -2.59
C GLY A 140 14.44 -5.55 -1.58
N GLY A 141 14.29 -5.28 -0.28
CA GLY A 141 14.82 -6.15 0.78
C GLY A 141 14.06 -7.48 0.99
N SER A 142 12.87 -7.64 0.38
CA SER A 142 12.05 -8.86 0.43
C SER A 142 11.74 -9.44 -0.95
N LEU A 143 12.58 -9.15 -1.93
CA LEU A 143 12.47 -9.71 -3.27
C LEU A 143 12.64 -11.23 -3.22
N ASP A 144 11.87 -11.95 -4.03
CA ASP A 144 11.98 -13.40 -4.17
C ASP A 144 13.38 -13.80 -4.63
N SER A 145 13.94 -14.88 -4.05
CA SER A 145 15.28 -15.37 -4.36
C SER A 145 15.44 -15.74 -5.82
N ASP A 146 14.42 -16.35 -6.43
CA ASP A 146 14.47 -16.78 -7.83
C ASP A 146 14.54 -15.58 -8.78
N LEU A 147 13.82 -14.49 -8.44
CA LEU A 147 13.92 -13.24 -9.20
C LEU A 147 15.26 -12.55 -9.00
N TYR A 148 15.79 -12.59 -7.76
CA TYR A 148 17.09 -12.04 -7.46
C TYR A 148 18.20 -12.73 -8.27
N GLU A 149 18.18 -14.06 -8.33
CA GLU A 149 19.14 -14.85 -9.11
C GLU A 149 18.96 -14.64 -10.62
N LYS A 150 17.72 -14.70 -11.10
CA LYS A 150 17.37 -14.49 -12.52
C LYS A 150 17.89 -13.17 -13.08
N HIS A 151 17.84 -12.11 -12.28
CA HIS A 151 18.23 -10.76 -12.69
C HIS A 151 19.64 -10.35 -12.26
N GLY A 152 20.40 -11.27 -11.63
CA GLY A 152 21.75 -11.00 -11.15
C GLY A 152 21.82 -10.00 -10.01
N GLY A 153 20.76 -9.91 -9.19
CA GLY A 153 20.68 -9.03 -8.03
C GLY A 153 19.40 -8.20 -7.95
N LEU A 154 19.40 -7.22 -7.04
CA LEU A 154 18.31 -6.26 -6.90
C LEU A 154 18.37 -5.24 -8.06
N THR A 155 17.51 -5.42 -9.05
CA THR A 155 17.40 -4.56 -10.22
C THR A 155 15.98 -3.99 -10.37
N ALA A 156 15.81 -2.91 -11.12
CA ALA A 156 14.50 -2.36 -11.44
C ALA A 156 13.60 -3.39 -12.14
N LYS A 157 14.19 -4.18 -13.06
CA LYS A 157 13.50 -5.26 -13.77
C LYS A 157 13.00 -6.35 -12.83
N ALA A 158 13.80 -6.77 -11.85
CA ALA A 158 13.40 -7.75 -10.86
C ALA A 158 12.22 -7.27 -10.00
N MET A 159 12.25 -6.01 -9.57
CA MET A 159 11.17 -5.40 -8.80
C MET A 159 9.87 -5.28 -9.60
N VAL A 160 9.96 -4.90 -10.86
CA VAL A 160 8.80 -4.79 -11.77
C VAL A 160 8.22 -6.17 -12.06
N GLU A 161 9.06 -7.17 -12.33
CA GLU A 161 8.61 -8.55 -12.56
C GLU A 161 7.92 -9.11 -11.31
N SER A 162 8.45 -8.85 -10.11
CA SER A 162 7.79 -9.22 -8.85
C SER A 162 6.39 -8.60 -8.75
N ALA A 163 6.25 -7.31 -9.05
CA ALA A 163 4.95 -6.64 -9.03
C ALA A 163 3.97 -7.23 -10.06
N GLN A 164 4.44 -7.61 -11.24
CA GLN A 164 3.62 -8.25 -12.28
C GLN A 164 3.17 -9.66 -11.87
N GLN A 165 4.04 -10.44 -11.23
CA GLN A 165 3.66 -11.76 -10.73
C GLN A 165 2.59 -11.67 -9.65
N GLU A 166 2.71 -10.69 -8.76
CA GLU A 166 1.71 -10.44 -7.72
C GLU A 166 0.37 -9.95 -8.29
N LEU A 167 0.40 -9.12 -9.34
CA LEU A 167 -0.81 -8.66 -10.03
C LEU A 167 -1.61 -9.82 -10.64
N LYS A 168 -0.96 -10.83 -11.20
CA LYS A 168 -1.63 -11.98 -11.81
C LYS A 168 -2.59 -12.68 -10.84
N TYR A 169 -2.23 -12.79 -9.57
CA TYR A 169 -3.13 -13.39 -8.56
C TYR A 169 -4.44 -12.62 -8.40
N PHE A 170 -4.41 -11.29 -8.57
CA PHE A 170 -5.61 -10.46 -8.48
C PHE A 170 -6.39 -10.43 -9.80
N GLU A 171 -5.70 -10.52 -10.94
CA GLU A 171 -6.31 -10.67 -12.27
C GLU A 171 -7.09 -11.98 -12.39
N GLU A 172 -6.53 -13.11 -11.87
CA GLU A 172 -7.19 -14.42 -11.85
C GLU A 172 -8.53 -14.43 -11.10
N VAL A 173 -8.76 -13.48 -10.20
CA VAL A 173 -9.99 -13.33 -9.43
C VAL A 173 -10.79 -12.10 -9.81
N ASP A 174 -10.42 -11.45 -10.93
CA ASP A 174 -11.07 -10.22 -11.43
C ASP A 174 -11.15 -9.11 -10.36
N PHE A 175 -10.05 -8.92 -9.62
CA PHE A 175 -9.96 -7.88 -8.60
C PHE A 175 -9.20 -6.66 -9.14
N ASN A 176 -9.92 -5.56 -9.35
CA ASN A 176 -9.40 -4.36 -10.04
C ASN A 176 -9.15 -3.16 -9.13
N LEU A 177 -9.46 -3.24 -7.83
CA LEU A 177 -9.24 -2.16 -6.86
C LEU A 177 -7.81 -2.21 -6.31
N VAL A 178 -6.82 -2.13 -7.19
CA VAL A 178 -5.41 -2.30 -6.85
C VAL A 178 -4.65 -0.99 -6.99
N LYS A 179 -3.70 -0.74 -6.09
CA LYS A 179 -2.58 0.20 -6.27
C LYS A 179 -1.26 -0.51 -6.00
N ILE A 180 -0.17 -0.03 -6.61
CA ILE A 180 1.11 -0.74 -6.59
C ILE A 180 2.20 0.14 -6.01
N SER A 181 3.08 -0.44 -5.21
CA SER A 181 4.33 0.19 -4.78
C SER A 181 5.52 -0.73 -5.00
N VAL A 182 6.60 -0.18 -5.53
CA VAL A 182 7.92 -0.82 -5.64
C VAL A 182 8.93 0.07 -4.93
N LYS A 183 9.41 -0.34 -3.77
CA LYS A 183 10.24 0.49 -2.89
C LYS A 183 11.62 -0.10 -2.72
N ALA A 184 12.63 0.74 -2.79
CA ALA A 184 14.01 0.42 -2.47
C ALA A 184 14.65 1.59 -1.69
N SER A 185 15.77 1.33 -1.02
CA SER A 185 16.60 2.37 -0.39
C SER A 185 17.42 3.16 -1.42
N ASN A 186 17.78 2.52 -2.54
CA ASN A 186 18.47 3.17 -3.65
C ASN A 186 17.46 3.96 -4.50
N VAL A 187 17.50 5.29 -4.41
CA VAL A 187 16.55 6.19 -5.09
C VAL A 187 16.62 6.08 -6.61
N PRO A 188 17.80 6.11 -7.29
CA PRO A 188 17.88 5.91 -8.73
C PRO A 188 17.23 4.61 -9.20
N LEU A 189 17.50 3.49 -8.54
CA LEU A 189 16.91 2.19 -8.82
C LEU A 189 15.37 2.24 -8.68
N MET A 190 14.89 2.86 -7.61
CA MET A 190 13.46 3.01 -7.35
C MET A 190 12.78 3.85 -8.44
N VAL A 191 13.38 4.98 -8.85
CA VAL A 191 12.85 5.83 -9.92
C VAL A 191 12.76 5.06 -11.23
N GLU A 192 13.80 4.28 -11.58
CA GLU A 192 13.79 3.42 -12.76
C GLU A 192 12.65 2.39 -12.70
N ALA A 193 12.50 1.69 -11.57
CA ALA A 193 11.45 0.70 -11.37
C ALA A 193 10.04 1.31 -11.52
N TYR A 194 9.79 2.49 -10.94
CA TYR A 194 8.50 3.18 -11.09
C TYR A 194 8.25 3.65 -12.52
N ARG A 195 9.26 4.11 -13.26
CA ARG A 195 9.12 4.49 -14.66
C ARG A 195 8.74 3.27 -15.51
N MET A 196 9.46 2.16 -15.37
CA MET A 196 9.16 0.91 -16.07
C MET A 196 7.76 0.40 -15.72
N LEU A 197 7.40 0.39 -14.44
CA LEU A 197 6.07 -0.03 -13.99
C LEU A 197 4.97 0.88 -14.57
N SER A 198 5.23 2.19 -14.62
CA SER A 198 4.29 3.14 -15.21
C SER A 198 4.02 2.90 -16.69
N GLU A 199 4.95 2.34 -17.45
CA GLU A 199 4.77 2.05 -18.88
C GLU A 199 3.85 0.85 -19.11
N ILE A 200 3.83 -0.11 -18.19
CA ILE A 200 3.16 -1.41 -18.37
C ILE A 200 1.84 -1.56 -17.63
N THR A 201 1.47 -0.62 -16.75
CA THR A 201 0.22 -0.69 -15.99
C THR A 201 -0.49 0.66 -15.94
N ASP A 202 -1.82 0.62 -15.85
CA ASP A 202 -2.69 1.78 -15.60
C ASP A 202 -3.19 1.85 -14.15
N PHE A 203 -2.76 0.96 -13.27
CA PHE A 203 -3.06 1.05 -11.84
C PHE A 203 -2.37 2.25 -11.18
N PRO A 204 -2.99 2.89 -10.18
CA PRO A 204 -2.36 3.95 -9.42
C PRO A 204 -1.08 3.48 -8.74
N LEU A 205 -0.05 4.31 -8.73
CA LEU A 205 1.22 4.02 -8.09
C LEU A 205 1.32 4.73 -6.74
N HIS A 206 1.85 4.02 -5.75
CA HIS A 206 2.13 4.55 -4.43
C HIS A 206 3.64 4.74 -4.26
N LEU A 207 4.09 5.98 -4.36
CA LEU A 207 5.51 6.32 -4.32
C LEU A 207 6.03 6.40 -2.88
N GLY A 208 7.29 6.07 -2.68
CA GLY A 208 7.97 6.22 -1.40
C GLY A 208 9.29 5.47 -1.37
N VAL A 209 10.22 5.97 -0.58
CA VAL A 209 11.49 5.32 -0.27
C VAL A 209 11.30 4.41 0.95
N THR A 210 12.06 3.33 1.05
CA THR A 210 12.15 2.49 2.24
C THR A 210 13.57 2.50 2.76
N GLU A 211 13.73 2.36 4.11
CA GLU A 211 15.06 2.35 4.74
C GLU A 211 15.91 3.58 4.36
N ALA A 212 15.26 4.74 4.34
CA ALA A 212 15.87 5.98 3.86
C ALA A 212 16.87 6.61 4.84
N GLY A 213 17.03 6.04 6.03
CA GLY A 213 17.89 6.57 7.07
C GLY A 213 17.26 7.72 7.89
N PRO A 214 18.09 8.52 8.60
CA PRO A 214 17.62 9.67 9.37
C PRO A 214 17.07 10.77 8.46
N LEU A 215 16.32 11.71 9.06
CA LEU A 215 15.62 12.78 8.35
C LEU A 215 16.43 13.49 7.25
N PRO A 216 17.71 13.87 7.45
CA PRO A 216 18.48 14.54 6.38
C PRO A 216 18.74 13.65 5.16
N GLY A 217 18.78 12.33 5.33
CA GLY A 217 18.98 11.38 4.24
C GLY A 217 17.69 10.91 3.57
N GLY A 218 16.55 11.14 4.24
CA GLY A 218 15.22 10.73 3.75
C GLY A 218 14.47 11.82 2.97
N LEU A 219 15.02 13.03 2.93
CA LEU A 219 14.53 14.16 2.17
C LEU A 219 15.31 14.29 0.87
#